data_9099ffbea0a61733e4ef2fa0e4b07d5b
#
_entry.id   9099ffbea0a61733e4ef2fa0e4b07d5b
#
_cell.length_a   1.000
_cell.length_b   1.000
_cell.length_c   1.000
_cell.angle_alpha   90.00
_cell.angle_beta   90.00
_cell.angle_gamma   90.00
#
_symmetry.space_group_name_H-M   'P 1'
#
loop_
_entity.id
_entity.type
_entity.pdbx_description
1 polymer ?
#
loop_
_entity_poly.entity_id
_entity_poly.type
_entity_poly.pdbx_seq_one_letter_code
_entity_poly.pdbx_strand_id
1 'polypeptide(L)'
;RFPNNGENKTDRGNTDSRLISSIDYAPTVLSLAGIKPPANMQGRAFLGNYASKGKNQYVFGASDRLDSHYNRVRSVHDGRYQYVYNFFPELPRYMDLAYRKQQASMRDILRLRDAGKLNAVQMRWFEPKGTTEELYDVLNDPYQLNDLAKDTAYAVTLNRFREVFNKWQKDVPDLGAIPEKELIKQMWNGGDKPPVTADPLFVRSNNVVAIKCITGGASIAYKLVGSDGVVPQRWEVYTAPLQLEKDQKVMAVAQRIGYLQSKVME
;
A
#
# COMPACT_ATOMS: atom_id res chain seq x y z
N ARG A 1 -0.20 -12.46 -18.52
CA ARG A 1 0.72 -13.21 -19.38
C ARG A 1 2.03 -12.44 -19.45
N PHE A 2 3.14 -13.00 -18.93
CA PHE A 2 4.44 -12.33 -18.99
C PHE A 2 4.96 -12.30 -20.42
N PRO A 3 5.67 -11.23 -20.83
CA PRO A 3 6.32 -11.17 -22.13
C PRO A 3 7.27 -12.36 -22.31
N ASN A 4 7.31 -12.92 -23.53
CA ASN A 4 8.24 -13.98 -23.87
C ASN A 4 9.67 -13.43 -23.96
N ASN A 5 10.45 -13.54 -22.92
CA ASN A 5 11.87 -13.21 -22.96
C ASN A 5 12.77 -14.35 -23.50
N GLY A 6 12.18 -15.27 -24.30
CA GLY A 6 12.94 -16.37 -24.93
C GLY A 6 13.39 -17.49 -24.00
N GLU A 7 13.36 -17.30 -22.70
CA GLU A 7 13.78 -18.27 -21.70
C GLU A 7 12.57 -18.91 -21.02
N ASN A 8 12.49 -20.25 -21.09
CA ASN A 8 11.52 -21.14 -20.44
C ASN A 8 10.11 -21.21 -21.01
N LYS A 9 9.99 -21.82 -22.19
CA LYS A 9 8.70 -22.38 -22.66
C LYS A 9 8.16 -23.50 -21.74
N THR A 10 8.99 -24.07 -20.88
CA THR A 10 8.70 -25.22 -20.00
C THR A 10 7.91 -24.85 -18.75
N ASP A 11 7.92 -23.58 -18.31
CA ASP A 11 7.30 -23.16 -17.04
C ASP A 11 5.86 -22.62 -17.19
N ARG A 12 5.26 -22.76 -18.38
CA ARG A 12 3.88 -22.30 -18.60
C ARG A 12 2.91 -23.23 -17.87
N GLY A 13 2.07 -22.63 -17.01
CA GLY A 13 1.06 -23.36 -16.24
C GLY A 13 1.56 -23.91 -14.90
N ASN A 14 2.81 -23.71 -14.56
CA ASN A 14 3.35 -24.09 -13.25
C ASN A 14 2.94 -23.09 -12.18
N THR A 15 2.83 -23.58 -10.94
CA THR A 15 2.59 -22.78 -9.75
C THR A 15 3.93 -22.43 -9.10
N ASP A 16 4.12 -21.14 -8.78
CA ASP A 16 5.28 -20.67 -8.02
C ASP A 16 4.88 -20.54 -6.54
N SER A 17 5.53 -21.29 -5.67
CA SER A 17 5.28 -21.32 -4.22
C SER A 17 6.15 -20.32 -3.43
N ARG A 18 6.89 -19.43 -4.09
CA ARG A 18 7.66 -18.39 -3.40
C ARG A 18 6.76 -17.48 -2.58
N LEU A 19 7.23 -17.10 -1.40
CA LEU A 19 6.57 -16.08 -0.59
C LEU A 19 6.75 -14.71 -1.23
N ILE A 20 5.64 -14.09 -1.65
CA ILE A 20 5.60 -12.78 -2.31
C ILE A 20 4.68 -11.88 -1.51
N SER A 21 5.15 -10.67 -1.21
CA SER A 21 4.33 -9.62 -0.61
C SER A 21 3.81 -8.66 -1.68
N SER A 22 2.71 -7.96 -1.41
CA SER A 22 2.17 -6.93 -2.32
C SER A 22 3.17 -5.81 -2.61
N ILE A 23 4.08 -5.50 -1.67
CA ILE A 23 5.15 -4.51 -1.87
C ILE A 23 6.17 -4.94 -2.93
N ASP A 24 6.24 -6.24 -3.27
CA ASP A 24 7.15 -6.79 -4.27
C ASP A 24 6.64 -6.59 -5.72
N TYR A 25 5.36 -6.23 -5.90
CA TYR A 25 4.79 -6.09 -7.25
C TYR A 25 5.37 -4.88 -8.00
N ALA A 26 5.42 -3.71 -7.39
CA ALA A 26 5.91 -2.50 -8.05
C ALA A 26 7.38 -2.63 -8.52
N PRO A 27 8.35 -3.07 -7.69
CA PRO A 27 9.70 -3.31 -8.15
C PRO A 27 9.78 -4.42 -9.21
N THR A 28 8.90 -5.42 -9.18
CA THR A 28 8.86 -6.48 -10.20
C THR A 28 8.39 -5.95 -11.55
N VAL A 29 7.35 -5.10 -11.58
CA VAL A 29 6.88 -4.45 -12.81
C VAL A 29 8.00 -3.60 -13.44
N LEU A 30 8.71 -2.80 -12.65
CA LEU A 30 9.87 -2.03 -13.12
C LEU A 30 10.97 -2.95 -13.67
N SER A 31 11.29 -4.02 -12.94
CA SER A 31 12.29 -5.00 -13.36
C SER A 31 11.95 -5.67 -14.69
N LEU A 32 10.67 -6.02 -14.90
CA LEU A 32 10.19 -6.59 -16.16
C LEU A 32 10.25 -5.58 -17.33
N ALA A 33 10.07 -4.29 -17.03
CA ALA A 33 10.23 -3.20 -17.99
C ALA A 33 11.70 -2.83 -18.27
N GLY A 34 12.68 -3.52 -17.64
CA GLY A 34 14.09 -3.21 -17.77
C GLY A 34 14.54 -1.98 -16.97
N ILE A 35 13.69 -1.46 -16.09
CA ILE A 35 13.92 -0.28 -15.26
C ILE A 35 14.41 -0.75 -13.88
N LYS A 36 15.55 -0.20 -13.43
CA LYS A 36 16.06 -0.49 -12.08
C LYS A 36 15.13 0.09 -11.02
N PRO A 37 14.60 -0.73 -10.09
CA PRO A 37 13.77 -0.23 -9.01
C PRO A 37 14.53 0.80 -8.15
N PRO A 38 13.89 1.93 -7.77
CA PRO A 38 14.48 2.90 -6.87
C PRO A 38 14.82 2.32 -5.50
N ALA A 39 15.91 2.80 -4.88
CA ALA A 39 16.40 2.27 -3.61
C ALA A 39 15.44 2.49 -2.40
N ASN A 40 14.50 3.42 -2.51
CA ASN A 40 13.48 3.68 -1.49
C ASN A 40 12.29 2.70 -1.56
N MET A 41 12.23 1.81 -2.54
CA MET A 41 11.25 0.73 -2.56
C MET A 41 11.66 -0.36 -1.57
N GLN A 42 10.79 -0.70 -0.61
CA GLN A 42 11.06 -1.73 0.39
C GLN A 42 10.89 -3.15 -0.16
N GLY A 43 10.04 -3.33 -1.17
CA GLY A 43 9.82 -4.61 -1.84
C GLY A 43 10.99 -4.98 -2.75
N ARG A 44 11.03 -6.26 -3.13
CA ARG A 44 12.07 -6.83 -3.99
C ARG A 44 11.46 -7.42 -5.26
N ALA A 45 12.04 -7.08 -6.41
CA ALA A 45 11.64 -7.71 -7.65
C ALA A 45 11.88 -9.23 -7.59
N PHE A 46 10.90 -10.04 -7.97
CA PHE A 46 11.01 -11.50 -8.04
C PHE A 46 11.07 -12.04 -9.48
N LEU A 47 10.94 -11.16 -10.49
CA LEU A 47 11.07 -11.45 -11.92
C LEU A 47 11.78 -10.29 -12.65
N GLY A 48 12.26 -10.52 -13.86
CA GLY A 48 12.92 -9.54 -14.72
C GLY A 48 14.40 -9.35 -14.43
N ASN A 49 15.02 -8.35 -15.09
CA ASN A 49 16.47 -8.13 -15.08
C ASN A 49 17.07 -7.79 -13.71
N TYR A 50 16.25 -7.28 -12.81
CA TYR A 50 16.64 -6.87 -11.45
C TYR A 50 16.04 -7.79 -10.38
N ALA A 51 15.65 -9.02 -10.76
CA ALA A 51 15.12 -9.98 -9.80
C ALA A 51 16.12 -10.30 -8.69
N SER A 52 15.64 -10.29 -7.45
CA SER A 52 16.43 -10.69 -6.28
C SER A 52 16.79 -12.16 -6.35
N LYS A 53 18.05 -12.50 -6.06
CA LYS A 53 18.51 -13.90 -5.98
C LYS A 53 18.00 -14.62 -4.71
N GLY A 54 17.64 -13.87 -3.67
CA GLY A 54 17.15 -14.43 -2.40
C GLY A 54 15.63 -14.65 -2.41
N LYS A 55 15.17 -15.68 -1.69
CA LYS A 55 13.75 -15.91 -1.41
C LYS A 55 13.37 -15.24 -0.10
N ASN A 56 12.13 -14.76 0.00
CA ASN A 56 11.59 -14.33 1.28
C ASN A 56 11.41 -15.55 2.18
N GLN A 57 11.95 -15.48 3.39
CA GLN A 57 11.68 -16.48 4.43
C GLN A 57 10.34 -16.19 5.13
N TYR A 58 9.98 -14.91 5.20
CA TYR A 58 8.75 -14.42 5.79
C TYR A 58 8.14 -13.35 4.90
N VAL A 59 6.82 -13.25 4.95
CA VAL A 59 6.07 -12.10 4.46
C VAL A 59 5.25 -11.53 5.60
N PHE A 60 5.03 -10.22 5.56
CA PHE A 60 4.40 -9.45 6.62
C PHE A 60 3.12 -8.81 6.12
N GLY A 61 2.11 -8.76 6.99
CA GLY A 61 0.85 -8.09 6.73
C GLY A 61 0.54 -7.05 7.79
N ALA A 62 -0.04 -5.94 7.38
CA ALA A 62 -0.46 -4.86 8.26
C ALA A 62 -1.87 -4.40 7.88
N SER A 63 -2.72 -4.22 8.88
CA SER A 63 -4.03 -3.61 8.75
C SER A 63 -4.22 -2.67 9.92
N ASP A 64 -4.61 -1.42 9.64
CA ASP A 64 -4.82 -0.40 10.67
C ASP A 64 -6.20 0.23 10.58
N ARG A 65 -6.42 0.98 9.51
CA ARG A 65 -7.63 1.77 9.29
C ARG A 65 -8.29 1.33 8.00
N LEU A 66 -9.60 1.13 8.07
CA LEU A 66 -10.41 0.90 6.90
C LEU A 66 -11.67 1.76 7.04
N ASP A 67 -11.81 2.78 6.20
CA ASP A 67 -12.77 3.87 6.34
C ASP A 67 -12.71 4.48 7.76
N SER A 68 -13.82 4.52 8.48
CA SER A 68 -13.90 5.07 9.86
C SER A 68 -13.45 4.09 10.95
N HIS A 69 -13.09 2.85 10.60
CA HIS A 69 -12.78 1.82 11.58
C HIS A 69 -11.27 1.68 11.77
N TYR A 70 -10.84 1.73 13.03
CA TYR A 70 -9.48 1.46 13.44
C TYR A 70 -9.39 0.12 14.15
N ASN A 71 -8.69 -0.84 13.53
CA ASN A 71 -8.46 -2.17 14.07
C ASN A 71 -7.08 -2.65 13.66
N ARG A 72 -6.08 -2.29 14.46
CA ARG A 72 -4.67 -2.56 14.17
C ARG A 72 -4.36 -4.04 14.35
N VAL A 73 -3.91 -4.68 13.28
CA VAL A 73 -3.50 -6.08 13.22
C VAL A 73 -2.20 -6.18 12.43
N ARG A 74 -1.32 -7.07 12.84
CA ARG A 74 -0.08 -7.43 12.12
C ARG A 74 -0.01 -8.92 11.94
N SER A 75 0.59 -9.37 10.85
CA SER A 75 0.81 -10.79 10.64
C SER A 75 2.19 -11.09 10.07
N VAL A 76 2.67 -12.30 10.35
CA VAL A 76 3.90 -12.88 9.80
C VAL A 76 3.57 -14.27 9.27
N HIS A 77 4.03 -14.57 8.05
CA HIS A 77 3.79 -15.87 7.41
C HIS A 77 5.09 -16.42 6.81
N ASP A 78 5.36 -17.73 7.02
CA ASP A 78 6.59 -18.40 6.56
C ASP A 78 6.35 -19.46 5.45
N GLY A 79 5.12 -19.53 4.93
CA GLY A 79 4.72 -20.54 3.95
C GLY A 79 3.92 -21.69 4.55
N ARG A 80 4.10 -22.00 5.84
CA ARG A 80 3.32 -22.99 6.55
C ARG A 80 2.53 -22.39 7.71
N TYR A 81 3.18 -21.60 8.56
CA TYR A 81 2.53 -21.02 9.72
C TYR A 81 2.22 -19.55 9.49
N GLN A 82 1.08 -19.11 10.00
CA GLN A 82 0.71 -17.72 10.09
C GLN A 82 0.55 -17.32 11.54
N TYR A 83 1.34 -16.33 11.96
CA TYR A 83 1.22 -15.65 13.23
C TYR A 83 0.47 -14.34 13.04
N VAL A 84 -0.48 -14.05 13.94
CA VAL A 84 -1.28 -12.81 13.93
C VAL A 84 -1.17 -12.15 15.29
N TYR A 85 -0.91 -10.85 15.30
CA TYR A 85 -0.89 -10.02 16.50
C TYR A 85 -2.03 -9.00 16.44
N ASN A 86 -2.97 -9.09 17.39
CA ASN A 86 -4.14 -8.24 17.53
C ASN A 86 -3.86 -7.18 18.61
N PHE A 87 -3.80 -5.91 18.22
CA PHE A 87 -3.61 -4.82 19.20
C PHE A 87 -4.90 -4.48 19.95
N PHE A 88 -6.05 -4.88 19.41
CA PHE A 88 -7.38 -4.70 19.99
C PHE A 88 -8.11 -6.05 20.04
N PRO A 89 -7.77 -6.92 21.00
CA PRO A 89 -8.39 -8.24 21.10
C PRO A 89 -9.89 -8.20 21.47
N GLU A 90 -10.35 -7.08 22.04
CA GLU A 90 -11.76 -6.80 22.35
C GLU A 90 -12.62 -6.51 21.12
N LEU A 91 -12.00 -6.13 19.99
CA LEU A 91 -12.73 -5.87 18.73
C LEU A 91 -12.93 -7.16 17.93
N PRO A 92 -14.07 -7.29 17.23
CA PRO A 92 -14.29 -8.42 16.32
C PRO A 92 -13.39 -8.33 15.08
N ARG A 93 -13.31 -9.44 14.34
CA ARG A 93 -12.70 -9.45 12.99
C ARG A 93 -13.57 -8.72 11.96
N TYR A 94 -14.88 -8.73 12.18
CA TYR A 94 -15.83 -7.98 11.36
C TYR A 94 -15.68 -6.47 11.60
N MET A 95 -15.58 -5.72 10.53
CA MET A 95 -15.70 -4.25 10.53
C MET A 95 -16.96 -3.86 9.76
N ASP A 96 -17.83 -3.05 10.37
CA ASP A 96 -19.11 -2.63 9.78
C ASP A 96 -18.92 -1.50 8.76
N LEU A 97 -18.51 -1.86 7.57
CA LEU A 97 -18.23 -0.92 6.48
C LEU A 97 -19.42 -0.81 5.53
N ALA A 98 -19.83 0.41 5.21
CA ALA A 98 -20.90 0.68 4.24
C ALA A 98 -20.60 0.04 2.88
N TYR A 99 -19.36 0.10 2.44
CA TYR A 99 -18.87 -0.54 1.22
C TYR A 99 -19.14 -2.05 1.19
N ARG A 100 -18.82 -2.78 2.27
CA ARG A 100 -19.08 -4.24 2.35
C ARG A 100 -20.56 -4.56 2.23
N LYS A 101 -21.43 -3.74 2.82
CA LYS A 101 -22.90 -3.92 2.80
C LYS A 101 -23.53 -3.75 1.41
N GLN A 102 -22.78 -3.24 0.43
CA GLN A 102 -23.24 -3.21 -0.97
C GLN A 102 -23.25 -4.60 -1.61
N GLN A 103 -22.45 -5.55 -1.12
CA GLN A 103 -22.43 -6.92 -1.62
C GLN A 103 -23.62 -7.73 -1.09
N ALA A 104 -24.30 -8.48 -1.98
CA ALA A 104 -25.45 -9.30 -1.61
C ALA A 104 -25.10 -10.36 -0.56
N SER A 105 -23.94 -11.04 -0.70
CA SER A 105 -23.44 -12.03 0.26
C SER A 105 -23.24 -11.45 1.65
N MET A 106 -22.74 -10.20 1.76
CA MET A 106 -22.58 -9.55 3.05
C MET A 106 -23.91 -9.23 3.69
N ARG A 107 -24.86 -8.70 2.93
CA ARG A 107 -26.22 -8.43 3.45
C ARG A 107 -26.89 -9.71 3.95
N ASP A 108 -26.69 -10.82 3.23
CA ASP A 108 -27.30 -12.11 3.63
C ASP A 108 -26.66 -12.66 4.91
N ILE A 109 -25.33 -12.61 5.05
CA ILE A 109 -24.64 -13.01 6.30
C ILE A 109 -25.13 -12.16 7.48
N LEU A 110 -25.25 -10.84 7.33
CA LEU A 110 -25.75 -9.96 8.39
C LEU A 110 -27.21 -10.30 8.75
N ARG A 111 -28.06 -10.52 7.77
CA ARG A 111 -29.46 -10.97 7.99
C ARG A 111 -29.52 -12.30 8.75
N LEU A 112 -28.64 -13.26 8.40
CA LEU A 112 -28.59 -14.56 9.08
C LEU A 112 -28.06 -14.42 10.51
N ARG A 113 -27.08 -13.54 10.75
CA ARG A 113 -26.59 -13.21 12.09
C ARG A 113 -27.72 -12.66 12.96
N ASP A 114 -28.43 -11.66 12.47
CA ASP A 114 -29.50 -10.97 13.21
C ASP A 114 -30.70 -11.90 13.47
N ALA A 115 -30.88 -12.89 12.61
CA ALA A 115 -31.89 -13.96 12.79
C ALA A 115 -31.41 -15.15 13.67
N GLY A 116 -30.18 -15.11 14.22
CA GLY A 116 -29.60 -16.20 15.01
C GLY A 116 -29.37 -17.51 14.23
N LYS A 117 -29.19 -17.43 12.90
CA LYS A 117 -29.07 -18.59 12.01
C LYS A 117 -27.64 -18.91 11.58
N LEU A 118 -26.65 -18.16 12.07
CA LEU A 118 -25.25 -18.51 11.86
C LEU A 118 -24.83 -19.65 12.79
N ASN A 119 -23.98 -20.54 12.28
CA ASN A 119 -23.35 -21.55 13.14
C ASN A 119 -22.19 -20.91 13.97
N ALA A 120 -21.66 -21.67 14.95
CA ALA A 120 -20.62 -21.18 15.86
C ALA A 120 -19.36 -20.68 15.12
N VAL A 121 -18.94 -21.36 14.05
CA VAL A 121 -17.76 -20.95 13.26
C VAL A 121 -18.01 -19.60 12.56
N GLN A 122 -19.19 -19.42 11.98
CA GLN A 122 -19.58 -18.18 11.31
C GLN A 122 -19.72 -17.02 12.30
N MET A 123 -20.25 -17.28 13.51
CA MET A 123 -20.40 -16.28 14.57
C MET A 123 -19.05 -15.74 15.07
N ARG A 124 -17.99 -16.55 15.09
CA ARG A 124 -16.63 -16.11 15.49
C ARG A 124 -16.13 -14.86 14.76
N TRP A 125 -16.63 -14.60 13.55
CA TRP A 125 -16.25 -13.39 12.82
C TRP A 125 -16.81 -12.10 13.43
N PHE A 126 -17.94 -12.20 14.12
CA PHE A 126 -18.65 -11.09 14.75
C PHE A 126 -18.35 -10.94 16.25
N GLU A 127 -17.69 -11.91 16.84
CA GLU A 127 -17.29 -11.92 18.23
C GLU A 127 -15.92 -11.25 18.42
N PRO A 128 -15.63 -10.69 19.62
CA PRO A 128 -14.28 -10.25 19.96
C PRO A 128 -13.26 -11.35 19.68
N LYS A 129 -12.06 -10.95 19.23
CA LYS A 129 -10.97 -11.90 18.95
C LYS A 129 -10.54 -12.67 20.21
N GLY A 130 -10.61 -12.01 21.37
CA GLY A 130 -10.38 -12.61 22.68
C GLY A 130 -8.90 -12.93 22.99
N THR A 131 -8.00 -12.67 22.03
CA THR A 131 -6.57 -12.96 22.19
C THR A 131 -5.72 -11.95 21.45
N THR A 132 -4.56 -11.60 22.02
CA THR A 132 -3.56 -10.74 21.36
C THR A 132 -2.74 -11.49 20.33
N GLU A 133 -2.54 -12.79 20.49
CA GLU A 133 -1.72 -13.60 19.60
C GLU A 133 -2.52 -14.79 19.09
N GLU A 134 -2.34 -15.10 17.82
CA GLU A 134 -2.89 -16.30 17.17
C GLU A 134 -1.80 -16.96 16.33
N LEU A 135 -1.81 -18.27 16.25
CA LEU A 135 -0.91 -19.07 15.42
C LEU A 135 -1.71 -20.12 14.67
N TYR A 136 -1.53 -20.21 13.35
CA TYR A 136 -2.25 -21.17 12.50
C TYR A 136 -1.28 -21.96 11.63
N ASP A 137 -1.49 -23.28 11.47
CA ASP A 137 -0.86 -24.11 10.45
C ASP A 137 -1.71 -24.07 9.18
N VAL A 138 -1.46 -23.11 8.30
CA VAL A 138 -2.33 -22.84 7.14
C VAL A 138 -2.26 -23.91 6.05
N LEU A 139 -1.32 -24.85 6.12
CA LEU A 139 -1.31 -26.01 5.24
C LEU A 139 -2.33 -27.06 5.67
N ASN A 140 -2.50 -27.27 6.98
CA ASN A 140 -3.43 -28.25 7.54
C ASN A 140 -4.78 -27.60 7.93
N ASP A 141 -4.78 -26.30 8.20
CA ASP A 141 -5.96 -25.50 8.53
C ASP A 141 -6.03 -24.24 7.65
N PRO A 142 -6.37 -24.37 6.36
CA PRO A 142 -6.40 -23.25 5.42
C PRO A 142 -7.47 -22.19 5.75
N TYR A 143 -8.44 -22.53 6.59
CA TYR A 143 -9.48 -21.62 7.06
C TYR A 143 -9.17 -20.96 8.39
N GLN A 144 -8.03 -21.29 9.02
CA GLN A 144 -7.57 -20.71 10.28
C GLN A 144 -8.63 -20.81 11.40
N LEU A 145 -9.16 -22.01 11.58
CA LEU A 145 -10.19 -22.30 12.57
C LEU A 145 -9.60 -22.73 13.91
N ASN A 146 -8.37 -23.28 13.91
CA ASN A 146 -7.70 -23.84 15.09
C ASN A 146 -6.50 -22.99 15.47
N ASP A 147 -6.67 -22.14 16.49
CA ASP A 147 -5.58 -21.32 17.02
C ASP A 147 -4.66 -22.19 17.89
N LEU A 148 -3.40 -22.29 17.50
CA LEU A 148 -2.34 -23.07 18.13
C LEU A 148 -1.50 -22.27 19.13
N ALA A 149 -1.78 -20.98 19.34
CA ALA A 149 -0.95 -20.11 20.18
C ALA A 149 -0.93 -20.53 21.66
N LYS A 150 -1.94 -21.26 22.12
CA LYS A 150 -2.03 -21.77 23.50
C LYS A 150 -1.59 -23.24 23.63
N ASP A 151 -1.30 -23.92 22.53
CA ASP A 151 -0.84 -25.31 22.54
C ASP A 151 0.67 -25.34 22.79
N THR A 152 1.07 -25.99 23.89
CA THR A 152 2.47 -26.09 24.30
C THR A 152 3.33 -26.84 23.28
N ALA A 153 2.75 -27.74 22.49
CA ALA A 153 3.46 -28.42 21.39
C ALA A 153 4.00 -27.45 20.33
N TYR A 154 3.41 -26.26 20.19
CA TYR A 154 3.82 -25.23 19.26
C TYR A 154 4.60 -24.07 19.90
N ALA A 155 4.99 -24.17 21.18
CA ALA A 155 5.66 -23.11 21.91
C ALA A 155 6.96 -22.63 21.23
N VAL A 156 7.76 -23.56 20.67
CA VAL A 156 9.00 -23.24 19.94
C VAL A 156 8.68 -22.44 18.67
N THR A 157 7.66 -22.88 17.92
CA THR A 157 7.21 -22.19 16.72
C THR A 157 6.70 -20.80 17.05
N LEU A 158 5.84 -20.67 18.04
CA LEU A 158 5.29 -19.38 18.49
C LEU A 158 6.39 -18.40 18.90
N ASN A 159 7.39 -18.86 19.68
CA ASN A 159 8.51 -18.01 20.10
C ASN A 159 9.35 -17.53 18.91
N ARG A 160 9.62 -18.40 17.94
CA ARG A 160 10.29 -18.00 16.70
C ARG A 160 9.54 -16.88 15.96
N PHE A 161 8.21 -16.98 15.87
CA PHE A 161 7.40 -15.93 15.24
C PHE A 161 7.35 -14.63 16.03
N ARG A 162 7.34 -14.70 17.37
CA ARG A 162 7.46 -13.52 18.24
C ARG A 162 8.78 -12.77 18.02
N GLU A 163 9.89 -13.51 17.89
CA GLU A 163 11.20 -12.90 17.60
C GLU A 163 11.20 -12.21 16.23
N VAL A 164 10.69 -12.88 15.19
CA VAL A 164 10.58 -12.31 13.84
C VAL A 164 9.68 -11.09 13.82
N PHE A 165 8.53 -11.16 14.49
CA PHE A 165 7.58 -10.06 14.61
C PHE A 165 8.20 -8.86 15.34
N ASN A 166 8.84 -9.09 16.49
CA ASN A 166 9.47 -8.02 17.28
C ASN A 166 10.62 -7.36 16.50
N LYS A 167 11.41 -8.16 15.75
CA LYS A 167 12.44 -7.62 14.88
C LYS A 167 11.84 -6.73 13.81
N TRP A 168 10.80 -7.19 13.12
CA TRP A 168 10.12 -6.40 12.08
C TRP A 168 9.55 -5.09 12.64
N GLN A 169 8.88 -5.12 13.79
CA GLN A 169 8.33 -3.92 14.45
C GLN A 169 9.43 -2.92 14.85
N LYS A 170 10.64 -3.39 15.15
CA LYS A 170 11.79 -2.54 15.46
C LYS A 170 12.42 -1.95 14.20
N ASP A 171 12.52 -2.74 13.14
CA ASP A 171 13.22 -2.35 11.90
C ASP A 171 12.37 -1.42 11.02
N VAL A 172 11.04 -1.50 11.13
CA VAL A 172 10.10 -0.73 10.29
C VAL A 172 9.26 0.18 11.18
N PRO A 173 9.32 1.51 10.99
CA PRO A 173 8.47 2.44 11.73
C PRO A 173 6.99 2.11 11.54
N ASP A 174 6.28 1.84 12.64
CA ASP A 174 4.87 1.49 12.61
C ASP A 174 3.99 2.74 12.75
N LEU A 175 3.71 3.41 11.64
CA LEU A 175 2.84 4.60 11.59
C LEU A 175 1.40 4.30 12.03
N GLY A 176 0.96 3.04 11.98
CA GLY A 176 -0.34 2.61 12.47
C GLY A 176 -0.51 2.77 13.98
N ALA A 177 0.59 2.89 14.74
CA ALA A 177 0.54 3.17 16.18
C ALA A 177 0.22 4.63 16.52
N ILE A 178 0.43 5.55 15.59
CA ILE A 178 0.21 6.98 15.79
C ILE A 178 -1.28 7.29 15.61
N PRO A 179 -1.94 7.97 16.56
CA PRO A 179 -3.31 8.44 16.36
C PRO A 179 -3.43 9.25 15.07
N GLU A 180 -4.50 9.03 14.31
CA GLU A 180 -4.63 9.62 12.96
C GLU A 180 -4.53 11.14 12.94
N LYS A 181 -5.14 11.82 13.92
CA LYS A 181 -5.04 13.28 14.05
C LYS A 181 -3.60 13.76 14.21
N GLU A 182 -2.81 13.03 15.00
CA GLU A 182 -1.39 13.34 15.20
C GLU A 182 -0.56 13.05 13.95
N LEU A 183 -0.85 11.95 13.27
CA LEU A 183 -0.19 11.61 12.00
C LEU A 183 -0.48 12.67 10.94
N ILE A 184 -1.72 13.14 10.82
CA ILE A 184 -2.12 14.21 9.90
C ILE A 184 -1.36 15.51 10.24
N LYS A 185 -1.29 15.90 11.52
CA LYS A 185 -0.52 17.07 11.94
C LYS A 185 0.96 16.96 11.57
N GLN A 186 1.56 15.79 11.78
CA GLN A 186 2.95 15.54 11.36
C GLN A 186 3.12 15.69 9.85
N MET A 187 2.20 15.14 9.05
CA MET A 187 2.19 15.29 7.60
C MET A 187 1.99 16.75 7.14
N TRP A 188 1.33 17.56 7.97
CA TRP A 188 1.09 18.99 7.73
C TRP A 188 2.09 19.92 8.46
N ASN A 189 3.28 19.40 8.78
CA ASN A 189 4.34 20.15 9.46
C ASN A 189 3.89 20.78 10.80
N GLY A 190 3.00 20.09 11.54
CA GLY A 190 2.44 20.54 12.81
C GLY A 190 1.20 21.43 12.71
N GLY A 191 0.73 21.73 11.50
CA GLY A 191 -0.44 22.57 11.27
C GLY A 191 -1.77 21.85 11.48
N ASP A 192 -2.83 22.63 11.70
CA ASP A 192 -4.22 22.15 11.80
C ASP A 192 -4.99 22.21 10.46
N LYS A 193 -4.33 22.71 9.40
CA LYS A 193 -4.88 22.81 8.04
C LYS A 193 -3.85 22.30 7.02
N PRO A 194 -4.31 21.74 5.88
CA PRO A 194 -3.40 21.33 4.83
C PRO A 194 -2.51 22.50 4.38
N PRO A 195 -1.18 22.33 4.34
CA PRO A 195 -0.29 23.31 3.73
C PRO A 195 -0.62 23.50 2.26
N VAL A 196 -0.24 24.67 1.71
CA VAL A 196 -0.33 24.93 0.27
C VAL A 196 0.95 24.44 -0.40
N THR A 197 0.82 23.71 -1.51
CA THR A 197 1.95 23.37 -2.37
C THR A 197 2.58 24.65 -2.90
N ALA A 198 3.91 24.73 -2.86
CA ALA A 198 4.62 25.91 -3.37
C ALA A 198 4.36 26.11 -4.87
N ASP A 199 4.32 27.38 -5.27
CA ASP A 199 4.10 27.74 -6.67
C ASP A 199 5.21 27.20 -7.57
N PRO A 200 4.91 26.78 -8.81
CA PRO A 200 5.91 26.37 -9.79
C PRO A 200 6.88 27.51 -10.13
N LEU A 201 8.14 27.15 -10.27
CA LEU A 201 9.21 28.05 -10.68
C LEU A 201 9.68 27.67 -12.08
N PHE A 202 9.81 28.64 -12.98
CA PHE A 202 10.29 28.46 -14.33
C PHE A 202 11.77 28.80 -14.43
N VAL A 203 12.57 27.86 -14.95
CA VAL A 203 13.98 28.07 -15.29
C VAL A 203 14.08 28.04 -16.80
N ARG A 204 14.36 29.18 -17.41
CA ARG A 204 14.43 29.37 -18.86
C ARG A 204 15.88 29.36 -19.35
N SER A 205 16.11 28.67 -20.46
CA SER A 205 17.39 28.71 -21.21
C SER A 205 17.01 28.67 -22.69
N ASN A 206 17.20 29.80 -23.38
CA ASN A 206 16.73 30.02 -24.76
C ASN A 206 15.21 29.72 -24.84
N ASN A 207 14.82 28.80 -25.72
CA ASN A 207 13.43 28.34 -25.90
C ASN A 207 13.08 27.09 -25.08
N VAL A 208 13.98 26.65 -24.16
CA VAL A 208 13.71 25.53 -23.24
C VAL A 208 13.28 26.05 -21.88
N VAL A 209 12.19 25.50 -21.34
CA VAL A 209 11.68 25.83 -20.00
C VAL A 209 11.66 24.58 -19.13
N ALA A 210 12.43 24.61 -18.06
CA ALA A 210 12.33 23.64 -16.97
C ALA A 210 11.42 24.18 -15.88
N ILE A 211 10.49 23.35 -15.37
CA ILE A 211 9.55 23.71 -14.31
C ILE A 211 9.94 22.96 -13.04
N LYS A 212 10.06 23.67 -11.92
CA LYS A 212 10.44 23.12 -10.62
C LYS A 212 9.40 23.50 -9.57
N CYS A 213 9.27 22.67 -8.53
CA CYS A 213 8.54 22.99 -7.33
C CYS A 213 9.40 22.65 -6.10
N ILE A 214 9.49 23.57 -5.14
CA ILE A 214 10.30 23.36 -3.93
C ILE A 214 9.61 22.45 -2.91
N THR A 215 8.28 22.23 -3.06
CA THR A 215 7.58 21.25 -2.22
C THR A 215 7.96 19.84 -2.63
N GLY A 216 8.68 19.12 -1.76
CA GLY A 216 9.12 17.75 -2.03
C GLY A 216 7.92 16.82 -2.29
N GLY A 217 7.99 15.99 -3.33
CA GLY A 217 6.94 15.06 -3.71
C GLY A 217 5.73 15.68 -4.44
N ALA A 218 5.80 16.96 -4.83
CA ALA A 218 4.78 17.56 -5.66
C ALA A 218 4.90 17.10 -7.13
N SER A 219 3.76 16.81 -7.73
CA SER A 219 3.62 16.65 -9.17
C SER A 219 3.34 18.01 -9.80
N ILE A 220 3.83 18.22 -11.01
CA ILE A 220 3.60 19.46 -11.76
C ILE A 220 2.78 19.13 -13.02
N ALA A 221 1.79 19.94 -13.28
CA ALA A 221 1.04 19.91 -14.53
C ALA A 221 1.20 21.24 -15.26
N TYR A 222 1.15 21.21 -16.60
CA TYR A 222 1.32 22.38 -17.43
C TYR A 222 0.33 22.45 -18.59
N LYS A 223 0.20 23.64 -19.16
CA LYS A 223 -0.50 23.92 -20.42
C LYS A 223 0.39 24.80 -21.28
N LEU A 224 0.42 24.53 -22.58
CA LEU A 224 1.05 25.41 -23.57
C LEU A 224 -0.03 26.27 -24.21
N VAL A 225 0.14 27.59 -24.13
CA VAL A 225 -0.75 28.58 -24.72
C VAL A 225 -0.08 29.11 -25.99
N GLY A 226 -0.71 28.93 -27.14
CA GLY A 226 -0.21 29.40 -28.41
C GLY A 226 -0.28 30.92 -28.55
N SER A 227 0.23 31.45 -29.66
CA SER A 227 0.20 32.87 -30.01
C SER A 227 -1.22 33.43 -30.15
N ASP A 228 -2.21 32.58 -30.40
CA ASP A 228 -3.63 32.88 -30.42
C ASP A 228 -4.24 33.16 -29.03
N GLY A 229 -3.50 32.90 -27.96
CA GLY A 229 -3.92 33.11 -26.57
C GLY A 229 -4.97 32.08 -26.08
N VAL A 230 -5.28 31.06 -26.86
CA VAL A 230 -6.26 30.04 -26.44
C VAL A 230 -5.66 29.11 -25.41
N VAL A 231 -6.25 29.06 -24.19
CA VAL A 231 -5.82 28.18 -23.10
C VAL A 231 -6.42 26.78 -23.30
N PRO A 232 -5.62 25.72 -23.47
CA PRO A 232 -6.13 24.36 -23.60
C PRO A 232 -6.96 23.95 -22.36
N GLN A 233 -8.01 23.17 -22.54
CA GLN A 233 -8.82 22.68 -21.42
C GLN A 233 -8.04 21.70 -20.54
N ARG A 234 -7.24 20.80 -21.17
CA ARG A 234 -6.54 19.72 -20.48
C ARG A 234 -5.18 20.16 -19.95
N TRP A 235 -4.83 19.70 -18.76
CA TRP A 235 -3.51 19.77 -18.19
C TRP A 235 -2.67 18.56 -18.63
N GLU A 236 -1.41 18.81 -18.95
CA GLU A 236 -0.40 17.78 -19.27
C GLU A 236 0.50 17.57 -18.05
N VAL A 237 0.94 16.32 -17.80
CA VAL A 237 1.87 16.02 -16.70
C VAL A 237 3.27 16.43 -17.12
N TYR A 238 3.95 17.24 -16.30
CA TYR A 238 5.32 17.65 -16.55
C TYR A 238 6.31 16.55 -16.17
N THR A 239 7.07 16.04 -17.13
CA THR A 239 8.06 14.98 -16.94
C THR A 239 9.46 15.35 -17.41
N ALA A 240 9.61 16.36 -18.27
CA ALA A 240 10.87 16.82 -18.84
C ALA A 240 10.78 18.28 -19.23
N PRO A 241 11.92 19.00 -19.41
CA PRO A 241 11.94 20.36 -19.92
C PRO A 241 11.20 20.51 -21.25
N LEU A 242 10.45 21.59 -21.37
CA LEU A 242 9.59 21.89 -22.51
C LEU A 242 10.36 22.74 -23.53
N GLN A 243 10.26 22.38 -24.79
CA GLN A 243 10.70 23.18 -25.92
C GLN A 243 9.54 24.09 -26.32
N LEU A 244 9.71 25.41 -26.20
CA LEU A 244 8.66 26.37 -26.59
C LEU A 244 8.86 26.84 -28.03
N GLU A 245 7.77 27.02 -28.73
CA GLU A 245 7.73 27.70 -30.01
C GLU A 245 7.79 29.23 -29.81
N LYS A 246 7.97 29.96 -30.92
CA LYS A 246 7.95 31.41 -30.87
C LYS A 246 6.57 31.90 -30.38
N ASP A 247 6.59 32.86 -29.44
CA ASP A 247 5.39 33.45 -28.82
C ASP A 247 4.51 32.50 -28.02
N GLN A 248 4.97 31.25 -27.78
CA GLN A 248 4.25 30.29 -26.94
C GLN A 248 4.54 30.56 -25.45
N LYS A 249 3.49 30.50 -24.64
CA LYS A 249 3.56 30.64 -23.19
C LYS A 249 3.30 29.30 -22.50
N VAL A 250 3.78 29.16 -21.26
CA VAL A 250 3.55 27.99 -20.43
C VAL A 250 2.88 28.40 -19.13
N MET A 251 1.74 27.79 -18.85
CA MET A 251 1.08 27.87 -17.54
C MET A 251 1.38 26.58 -16.76
N ALA A 252 1.65 26.69 -15.47
CA ALA A 252 1.93 25.52 -14.65
C ALA A 252 1.26 25.62 -13.27
N VAL A 253 0.95 24.45 -12.72
CA VAL A 253 0.40 24.26 -11.38
C VAL A 253 1.07 23.08 -10.73
N ALA A 254 1.26 23.13 -9.42
CA ALA A 254 1.85 22.04 -8.63
C ALA A 254 0.86 21.53 -7.59
N GLN A 255 0.89 20.23 -7.34
CA GLN A 255 0.05 19.56 -6.35
C GLN A 255 0.85 18.48 -5.62
N ARG A 256 0.93 18.54 -4.30
CA ARG A 256 1.35 17.44 -3.46
C ARG A 256 0.12 16.76 -2.84
N ILE A 257 0.08 15.45 -2.83
CA ILE A 257 -0.98 14.69 -2.14
C ILE A 257 -1.01 15.10 -0.66
N GLY A 258 -2.21 15.40 -0.14
CA GLY A 258 -2.41 15.84 1.24
C GLY A 258 -2.21 17.35 1.48
N TYR A 259 -1.82 18.12 0.45
CA TYR A 259 -1.67 19.59 0.47
C TYR A 259 -2.73 20.25 -0.41
N LEU A 260 -2.98 21.52 -0.20
CA LEU A 260 -3.73 22.34 -1.16
C LEU A 260 -2.90 22.58 -2.41
N GLN A 261 -3.56 22.74 -3.54
CA GLN A 261 -2.94 23.05 -4.82
C GLN A 261 -2.24 24.42 -4.78
N SER A 262 -1.14 24.57 -5.51
CA SER A 262 -0.47 25.85 -5.74
C SER A 262 -1.34 26.81 -6.54
N LYS A 263 -0.91 28.08 -6.65
CA LYS A 263 -1.42 28.96 -7.70
C LYS A 263 -1.00 28.47 -9.07
N VAL A 264 -1.78 28.86 -10.07
CA VAL A 264 -1.36 28.71 -11.46
C VAL A 264 -0.37 29.84 -11.76
N MET A 265 0.82 29.47 -12.23
CA MET A 265 1.91 30.40 -12.62
C MET A 265 2.06 30.40 -14.13
N GLU A 266 2.50 31.54 -14.70
CA GLU A 266 2.73 31.77 -16.13
C GLU A 266 4.15 32.29 -16.40
#